data_bcf8c35935777a4fe80599c4633bd231
#
_entry.id   bcf8c35935777a4fe80599c4633bd231
#
_cell.length_a   1.000
_cell.length_b   1.000
_cell.length_c   1.000
_cell.angle_alpha   90.00
_cell.angle_beta   90.00
_cell.angle_gamma   90.00
#
_symmetry.space_group_name_H-M   'P 1'
#
loop_
_entity.id
_entity.type
_entity.pdbx_description
1 polymer ?
#
loop_
_entity_poly.entity_id
_entity_poly.type
_entity_poly.pdbx_seq_one_letter_code
_entity_poly.pdbx_strand_id
1 'polypeptide(L)'
;MKLSVTHETRYGYAHAVEQAHHIAHMRPLSSNTQQLLSHTLRVQPEPAALTQSIDSYGQQRVYFELAVPHAELLVTAESAVITHALPQEMTGKLDRVTAPESLPWEAVAEHMQYRAVQEFDAAREFAQASPLAPIHPAFAKYAAAVSSKSQPVYELAKALCQRIHTEFKYSPEATDASTPPLAAFELRKGVCQDFAQIMIAGLRSLGLAARYVSGYLLTEPPPGRPRLIGADASHAWVSVYCPKSGWLDFDPTNNCLAGESHVKLAYGRDYGDVPPLRGVIRGGGKHTLDVAVTVALMPSLPLLPPLSSKMMTQSQS
;
A
#
# COMPACT_ATOMS: atom_id res chain seq x y z
N MET A 1 -7.61 -5.29 -14.10
CA MET A 1 -8.69 -4.27 -14.21
C MET A 1 -8.15 -2.94 -14.70
N LYS A 2 -8.98 -2.05 -15.28
CA LYS A 2 -8.62 -0.65 -15.52
C LYS A 2 -9.36 0.23 -14.51
N LEU A 3 -8.62 0.95 -13.68
CA LEU A 3 -9.16 1.68 -12.53
C LEU A 3 -8.82 3.16 -12.62
N SER A 4 -9.78 4.03 -12.24
CA SER A 4 -9.53 5.41 -11.88
C SER A 4 -9.47 5.54 -10.37
N VAL A 5 -8.57 6.38 -9.89
CA VAL A 5 -8.41 6.70 -8.46
C VAL A 5 -8.42 8.19 -8.29
N THR A 6 -9.25 8.69 -7.38
CA THR A 6 -9.22 10.07 -6.88
C THR A 6 -8.98 10.04 -5.39
N HIS A 7 -7.95 10.71 -4.92
CA HIS A 7 -7.64 10.87 -3.50
C HIS A 7 -7.59 12.36 -3.17
N GLU A 8 -8.43 12.78 -2.27
CA GLU A 8 -8.46 14.14 -1.73
C GLU A 8 -8.05 14.14 -0.26
N THR A 9 -7.11 15.01 0.08
CA THR A 9 -6.73 15.28 1.48
C THR A 9 -6.98 16.76 1.74
N ARG A 10 -7.83 17.05 2.70
CA ARG A 10 -8.19 18.40 3.12
C ARG A 10 -7.76 18.65 4.56
N TYR A 11 -7.00 19.69 4.78
CA TYR A 11 -6.71 20.25 6.10
C TYR A 11 -7.45 21.56 6.28
N GLY A 12 -8.16 21.72 7.40
CA GLY A 12 -8.70 22.99 7.86
C GLY A 12 -7.96 23.43 9.13
N TYR A 13 -7.41 24.64 9.15
CA TYR A 13 -6.60 25.15 10.24
C TYR A 13 -7.36 26.19 11.06
N ALA A 14 -7.22 26.17 12.39
CA ALA A 14 -7.86 27.14 13.30
C ALA A 14 -7.33 28.58 13.10
N HIS A 15 -6.08 28.71 12.64
CA HIS A 15 -5.42 29.97 12.33
C HIS A 15 -4.69 29.82 10.99
N ALA A 16 -4.29 30.92 10.39
CA ALA A 16 -3.53 30.86 9.15
C ALA A 16 -2.19 30.14 9.36
N VAL A 17 -1.86 29.22 8.48
CA VAL A 17 -0.51 28.65 8.31
C VAL A 17 0.27 29.66 7.49
N GLU A 18 1.42 30.12 8.02
CA GLU A 18 2.28 31.12 7.37
C GLU A 18 3.16 30.48 6.29
N GLN A 19 3.65 29.28 6.55
CA GLN A 19 4.54 28.52 5.68
C GLN A 19 4.32 27.03 5.90
N ALA A 20 4.36 26.25 4.82
CA ALA A 20 4.23 24.82 4.89
C ALA A 20 5.13 24.11 3.86
N HIS A 21 5.71 23.00 4.26
CA HIS A 21 6.52 22.11 3.42
C HIS A 21 5.94 20.72 3.50
N HIS A 22 5.61 20.12 2.35
CA HIS A 22 4.96 18.83 2.28
C HIS A 22 5.69 17.86 1.35
N ILE A 23 5.56 16.58 1.65
CA ILE A 23 5.96 15.47 0.77
C ILE A 23 4.73 14.60 0.54
N ALA A 24 4.42 14.33 -0.72
CA ALA A 24 3.31 13.48 -1.14
C ALA A 24 3.83 12.20 -1.82
N HIS A 25 3.37 11.03 -1.34
CA HIS A 25 3.54 9.71 -1.96
C HIS A 25 2.18 9.24 -2.51
N MET A 26 1.64 9.98 -3.49
CA MET A 26 0.29 9.76 -4.01
C MET A 26 0.28 9.27 -5.46
N ARG A 27 1.46 9.06 -6.05
CA ARG A 27 1.60 8.55 -7.41
C ARG A 27 1.67 7.03 -7.40
N PRO A 28 0.73 6.32 -8.07
CA PRO A 28 0.77 4.86 -8.16
C PRO A 28 2.06 4.36 -8.83
N LEU A 29 2.59 3.26 -8.31
CA LEU A 29 3.77 2.60 -8.88
C LEU A 29 3.44 1.94 -10.22
N SER A 30 4.47 1.78 -11.07
CA SER A 30 4.43 0.78 -12.16
C SER A 30 5.28 -0.43 -11.76
N SER A 31 4.77 -1.62 -11.98
CA SER A 31 5.38 -2.91 -11.66
C SER A 31 4.90 -4.00 -12.62
N ASN A 32 5.33 -5.24 -12.44
CA ASN A 32 4.84 -6.38 -13.23
C ASN A 32 3.33 -6.63 -13.04
N THR A 33 2.74 -6.17 -11.93
CA THR A 33 1.31 -6.38 -11.61
C THR A 33 0.47 -5.13 -11.77
N GLN A 34 1.09 -3.97 -12.06
CA GLN A 34 0.39 -2.69 -12.17
C GLN A 34 1.08 -1.75 -13.15
N GLN A 35 0.31 -1.13 -14.03
CA GLN A 35 0.77 -0.10 -14.97
C GLN A 35 0.07 1.22 -14.67
N LEU A 36 0.84 2.28 -14.45
CA LEU A 36 0.31 3.64 -14.38
C LEU A 36 0.08 4.19 -15.78
N LEU A 37 -1.15 4.63 -16.07
CA LEU A 37 -1.52 5.26 -17.34
C LEU A 37 -1.41 6.77 -17.28
N SER A 38 -1.92 7.39 -16.22
CA SER A 38 -1.86 8.84 -15.98
C SER A 38 -1.87 9.14 -14.49
N HIS A 39 -1.30 10.30 -14.14
CA HIS A 39 -1.33 10.82 -12.78
C HIS A 39 -1.24 12.34 -12.81
N THR A 40 -2.08 12.99 -12.01
CA THR A 40 -2.06 14.43 -11.76
C THR A 40 -2.12 14.69 -10.27
N LEU A 41 -1.35 15.63 -9.78
CA LEU A 41 -1.41 16.14 -8.41
C LEU A 41 -1.74 17.62 -8.47
N ARG A 42 -2.81 18.03 -7.81
CA ARG A 42 -3.20 19.44 -7.65
C ARG A 42 -3.14 19.80 -6.17
N VAL A 43 -2.64 20.99 -5.89
CA VAL A 43 -2.50 21.54 -4.55
C VAL A 43 -3.15 22.90 -4.50
N GLN A 44 -3.99 23.17 -3.51
CA GLN A 44 -4.65 24.44 -3.28
C GLN A 44 -4.46 24.86 -1.81
N PRO A 45 -3.94 26.07 -1.56
CA PRO A 45 -3.53 27.10 -2.52
C PRO A 45 -2.36 26.64 -3.41
N GLU A 46 -2.15 27.35 -4.53
CA GLU A 46 -1.09 27.02 -5.48
C GLU A 46 0.29 27.09 -4.79
N PRO A 47 1.12 26.05 -4.90
CA PRO A 47 2.41 26.01 -4.24
C PRO A 47 3.41 26.98 -4.89
N ALA A 48 4.22 27.64 -4.06
CA ALA A 48 5.34 28.48 -4.50
C ALA A 48 6.44 27.66 -5.19
N ALA A 49 6.62 26.40 -4.78
CA ALA A 49 7.51 25.45 -5.42
C ALA A 49 6.91 24.05 -5.39
N LEU A 50 7.09 23.30 -6.50
CA LEU A 50 6.72 21.90 -6.62
C LEU A 50 7.84 21.17 -7.35
N THR A 51 8.41 20.15 -6.69
CA THR A 51 9.55 19.38 -7.20
C THR A 51 9.28 17.90 -7.09
N GLN A 52 9.53 17.16 -8.16
CA GLN A 52 9.50 15.70 -8.15
C GLN A 52 10.88 15.17 -7.77
N SER A 53 10.91 14.13 -6.95
CA SER A 53 12.13 13.43 -6.56
C SER A 53 11.88 11.93 -6.47
N ILE A 54 12.96 11.16 -6.42
CA ILE A 54 12.92 9.72 -6.22
C ILE A 54 13.44 9.44 -4.81
N ASP A 55 12.76 8.57 -4.06
CA ASP A 55 13.20 8.14 -2.76
C ASP A 55 14.27 7.03 -2.84
N SER A 56 14.75 6.54 -1.69
CA SER A 56 15.74 5.48 -1.60
C SER A 56 15.28 4.12 -2.17
N TYR A 57 13.98 3.94 -2.38
CA TYR A 57 13.39 2.73 -2.95
C TYR A 57 13.06 2.86 -4.44
N GLY A 58 13.47 3.97 -5.08
CA GLY A 58 13.20 4.23 -6.50
C GLY A 58 11.78 4.73 -6.77
N GLN A 59 11.04 5.16 -5.75
CA GLN A 59 9.65 5.59 -5.86
C GLN A 59 9.54 7.10 -6.01
N GLN A 60 8.64 7.55 -6.88
CA GLN A 60 8.44 8.98 -7.09
C GLN A 60 7.63 9.60 -5.96
N ARG A 61 8.12 10.73 -5.46
CA ARG A 61 7.45 11.59 -4.49
C ARG A 61 7.46 13.03 -4.96
N VAL A 62 6.52 13.81 -4.48
CA VAL A 62 6.40 15.24 -4.79
C VAL A 62 6.64 16.02 -3.52
N TYR A 63 7.63 16.92 -3.54
CA TYR A 63 7.81 17.96 -2.55
C TYR A 63 7.10 19.23 -3.04
N PHE A 64 6.37 19.92 -2.14
CA PHE A 64 5.82 21.22 -2.44
C PHE A 64 5.87 22.15 -1.21
N GLU A 65 5.96 23.44 -1.51
CA GLU A 65 6.05 24.53 -0.55
C GLU A 65 4.89 25.50 -0.73
N LEU A 66 4.26 25.88 0.39
CA LEU A 66 3.26 26.94 0.45
C LEU A 66 3.85 28.11 1.25
N ALA A 67 4.08 29.23 0.58
CA ALA A 67 4.62 30.46 1.17
C ALA A 67 3.54 31.54 1.38
N VAL A 68 2.29 31.27 0.97
CA VAL A 68 1.15 32.17 1.16
C VAL A 68 0.38 31.77 2.40
N PRO A 69 0.03 32.72 3.31
CA PRO A 69 -0.80 32.42 4.46
C PRO A 69 -2.15 31.81 4.03
N HIS A 70 -2.51 30.66 4.64
CA HIS A 70 -3.72 29.93 4.27
C HIS A 70 -4.37 29.26 5.48
N ALA A 71 -5.69 29.18 5.49
CA ALA A 71 -6.47 28.49 6.51
C ALA A 71 -6.94 27.09 6.06
N GLU A 72 -6.79 26.76 4.79
CA GLU A 72 -7.11 25.45 4.23
C GLU A 72 -6.00 24.99 3.28
N LEU A 73 -5.78 23.66 3.26
CA LEU A 73 -4.96 22.97 2.27
C LEU A 73 -5.79 21.85 1.65
N LEU A 74 -5.93 21.85 0.34
CA LEU A 74 -6.52 20.74 -0.41
C LEU A 74 -5.47 20.16 -1.36
N VAL A 75 -5.23 18.86 -1.23
CA VAL A 75 -4.36 18.08 -2.13
C VAL A 75 -5.21 17.03 -2.82
N THR A 76 -5.29 17.08 -4.15
CA THR A 76 -6.05 16.13 -4.96
C THR A 76 -5.12 15.39 -5.91
N ALA A 77 -5.10 14.06 -5.79
CA ALA A 77 -4.40 13.17 -6.72
C ALA A 77 -5.41 12.39 -7.56
N GLU A 78 -5.29 12.48 -8.88
CA GLU A 78 -6.10 11.74 -9.84
C GLU A 78 -5.19 10.81 -10.65
N SER A 79 -5.53 9.53 -10.71
CA SER A 79 -4.72 8.52 -11.41
C SER A 79 -5.58 7.56 -12.20
N ALA A 80 -5.03 7.06 -13.30
CA ALA A 80 -5.57 5.91 -14.03
C ALA A 80 -4.52 4.81 -14.06
N VAL A 81 -4.91 3.59 -13.68
CA VAL A 81 -4.02 2.43 -13.63
C VAL A 81 -4.64 1.21 -14.29
N ILE A 82 -3.79 0.32 -14.79
CA ILE A 82 -4.17 -1.06 -15.11
C ILE A 82 -3.55 -1.95 -14.05
N THR A 83 -4.37 -2.75 -13.39
CA THR A 83 -3.95 -3.80 -12.48
C THR A 83 -4.16 -5.16 -13.14
N HIS A 84 -3.22 -6.09 -12.92
CA HIS A 84 -3.26 -7.43 -13.49
C HIS A 84 -3.79 -8.43 -12.47
N ALA A 85 -4.63 -9.35 -12.93
CA ALA A 85 -5.14 -10.42 -12.10
C ALA A 85 -4.00 -11.35 -11.68
N LEU A 86 -4.09 -11.87 -10.46
CA LEU A 86 -3.30 -13.02 -10.05
C LEU A 86 -3.80 -14.29 -10.78
N PRO A 87 -2.96 -15.34 -10.91
CA PRO A 87 -3.41 -16.66 -11.32
C PRO A 87 -4.65 -17.09 -10.52
N GLN A 88 -5.55 -17.84 -11.16
CA GLN A 88 -6.85 -18.18 -10.54
C GLN A 88 -6.69 -18.93 -9.21
N GLU A 89 -5.68 -19.79 -9.09
CA GLU A 89 -5.31 -20.53 -7.87
C GLU A 89 -4.82 -19.63 -6.72
N MET A 90 -4.50 -18.36 -7.02
CA MET A 90 -4.04 -17.35 -6.06
C MET A 90 -5.11 -16.29 -5.75
N THR A 91 -6.35 -16.46 -6.21
CA THR A 91 -7.43 -15.50 -6.00
C THR A 91 -8.40 -15.96 -4.92
N GLY A 92 -9.00 -15.00 -4.20
CA GLY A 92 -9.98 -15.27 -3.16
C GLY A 92 -9.41 -15.27 -1.74
N LYS A 93 -10.13 -15.91 -0.81
CA LYS A 93 -9.69 -16.01 0.60
C LYS A 93 -8.51 -16.94 0.74
N LEU A 94 -7.58 -16.61 1.64
CA LEU A 94 -6.31 -17.33 1.82
C LEU A 94 -6.46 -18.82 2.14
N ASP A 95 -7.54 -19.25 2.79
CA ASP A 95 -7.80 -20.66 3.08
C ASP A 95 -7.96 -21.53 1.81
N ARG A 96 -8.28 -20.91 0.67
CA ARG A 96 -8.52 -21.57 -0.63
C ARG A 96 -7.43 -21.29 -1.66
N VAL A 97 -6.44 -20.48 -1.32
CA VAL A 97 -5.38 -20.02 -2.22
C VAL A 97 -4.16 -20.94 -2.07
N THR A 98 -3.57 -21.32 -3.21
CA THR A 98 -2.25 -21.97 -3.24
C THR A 98 -1.19 -20.89 -3.41
N ALA A 99 -0.31 -20.74 -2.42
CA ALA A 99 0.82 -19.84 -2.53
C ALA A 99 1.86 -20.39 -3.54
N PRO A 100 2.61 -19.52 -4.24
CA PRO A 100 3.69 -19.96 -5.12
C PRO A 100 4.77 -20.72 -4.34
N GLU A 101 5.51 -21.54 -5.05
CA GLU A 101 6.66 -22.24 -4.47
C GLU A 101 7.64 -21.26 -3.83
N SER A 102 8.03 -21.55 -2.58
CA SER A 102 8.96 -20.72 -1.84
C SER A 102 9.90 -21.56 -0.97
N LEU A 103 11.03 -20.97 -0.58
CA LEU A 103 12.01 -21.63 0.28
C LEU A 103 11.44 -21.80 1.72
N PRO A 104 11.97 -22.77 2.49
CA PRO A 104 11.73 -22.87 3.92
C PRO A 104 12.07 -21.55 4.62
N TRP A 105 11.22 -21.11 5.54
CA TRP A 105 11.36 -19.82 6.20
C TRP A 105 12.69 -19.66 6.96
N GLU A 106 13.21 -20.77 7.54
CA GLU A 106 14.51 -20.76 8.22
C GLU A 106 15.67 -20.48 7.24
N ALA A 107 15.60 -21.04 6.04
CA ALA A 107 16.60 -20.78 4.99
C ALA A 107 16.52 -19.33 4.48
N VAL A 108 15.32 -18.76 4.38
CA VAL A 108 15.13 -17.35 4.06
C VAL A 108 15.66 -16.46 5.18
N ALA A 109 15.37 -16.76 6.44
CA ALA A 109 15.88 -16.03 7.60
C ALA A 109 17.42 -16.06 7.67
N GLU A 110 18.04 -17.21 7.37
CA GLU A 110 19.49 -17.34 7.27
C GLU A 110 20.07 -16.51 6.13
N HIS A 111 19.41 -16.47 4.95
CA HIS A 111 19.82 -15.65 3.82
C HIS A 111 19.77 -14.14 4.14
N MET A 112 18.83 -13.70 4.98
CA MET A 112 18.72 -12.30 5.41
C MET A 112 19.81 -11.87 6.39
N GLN A 113 20.56 -12.80 7.00
CA GLN A 113 21.68 -12.45 7.89
C GLN A 113 22.83 -11.87 7.07
N TYR A 114 23.46 -10.81 7.60
CA TYR A 114 24.66 -10.23 7.00
C TYR A 114 25.83 -11.21 7.06
N ARG A 115 26.49 -11.41 5.91
CA ARG A 115 27.74 -12.17 5.78
C ARG A 115 28.70 -11.40 4.90
N ALA A 116 29.91 -11.15 5.38
CA ALA A 116 30.90 -10.24 4.77
C ALA A 116 31.32 -10.58 3.33
N VAL A 117 31.14 -11.81 2.87
CA VAL A 117 31.54 -12.28 1.51
C VAL A 117 30.33 -12.62 0.63
N GLN A 118 29.11 -12.44 1.15
CA GLN A 118 27.89 -12.75 0.40
C GLN A 118 27.44 -11.50 -0.39
N GLU A 119 26.97 -11.71 -1.62
CA GLU A 119 26.34 -10.65 -2.39
C GLU A 119 25.22 -9.98 -1.59
N PHE A 120 25.17 -8.65 -1.67
CA PHE A 120 24.19 -7.87 -0.93
C PHE A 120 22.81 -8.04 -1.57
N ASP A 121 21.85 -8.54 -0.78
CA ASP A 121 20.44 -8.55 -1.15
C ASP A 121 19.74 -7.34 -0.51
N ALA A 122 19.22 -6.44 -1.34
CA ALA A 122 18.53 -5.23 -0.86
C ALA A 122 17.30 -5.52 0.02
N ALA A 123 16.73 -6.72 -0.06
CA ALA A 123 15.62 -7.14 0.80
C ALA A 123 16.02 -7.21 2.29
N ARG A 124 17.32 -7.31 2.60
CA ARG A 124 17.83 -7.33 4.00
C ARG A 124 17.46 -6.10 4.81
N GLU A 125 17.30 -4.94 4.17
CA GLU A 125 16.83 -3.74 4.84
C GLU A 125 15.45 -3.95 5.48
N PHE A 126 14.58 -4.70 4.81
CA PHE A 126 13.23 -5.00 5.26
C PHE A 126 13.14 -6.14 6.28
N ALA A 127 14.26 -6.74 6.67
CA ALA A 127 14.35 -7.65 7.81
C ALA A 127 14.75 -6.92 9.10
N GLN A 128 15.11 -5.63 9.03
CA GLN A 128 15.52 -4.83 10.19
C GLN A 128 14.33 -4.19 10.89
N ALA A 129 14.50 -3.86 12.18
CA ALA A 129 13.51 -3.11 12.95
C ALA A 129 13.29 -1.71 12.36
N SER A 130 12.07 -1.20 12.50
CA SER A 130 11.72 0.19 12.23
C SER A 130 10.77 0.72 13.31
N PRO A 131 10.57 2.04 13.44
CA PRO A 131 9.79 2.62 14.54
C PRO A 131 8.38 2.02 14.69
N LEU A 132 7.69 1.76 13.58
CA LEU A 132 6.33 1.21 13.57
C LEU A 132 6.29 -0.30 13.22
N ALA A 133 7.43 -0.98 13.11
CA ALA A 133 7.53 -2.43 12.99
C ALA A 133 8.78 -2.94 13.74
N PRO A 134 8.75 -2.89 15.09
CA PRO A 134 9.89 -3.28 15.92
C PRO A 134 10.08 -4.80 15.96
N ILE A 135 11.33 -5.24 16.18
CA ILE A 135 11.63 -6.61 16.55
C ILE A 135 11.38 -6.74 18.07
N HIS A 136 10.45 -7.62 18.46
CA HIS A 136 10.05 -7.75 19.85
C HIS A 136 9.65 -9.19 20.19
N PRO A 137 9.96 -9.74 21.40
CA PRO A 137 9.64 -11.11 21.79
C PRO A 137 8.15 -11.48 21.69
N ALA A 138 7.23 -10.54 21.94
CA ALA A 138 5.80 -10.79 21.82
C ALA A 138 5.40 -11.10 20.36
N PHE A 139 5.92 -10.33 19.39
CA PHE A 139 5.70 -10.58 17.97
C PHE A 139 6.38 -11.85 17.49
N ALA A 140 7.62 -12.13 17.95
CA ALA A 140 8.30 -13.37 17.66
C ALA A 140 7.50 -14.60 18.13
N LYS A 141 7.02 -14.59 19.38
CA LYS A 141 6.18 -15.65 19.95
C LYS A 141 4.87 -15.81 19.18
N TYR A 142 4.26 -14.70 18.79
CA TYR A 142 3.00 -14.70 18.03
C TYR A 142 3.17 -15.31 16.64
N ALA A 143 4.20 -14.92 15.90
CA ALA A 143 4.49 -15.47 14.58
C ALA A 143 4.98 -16.93 14.64
N ALA A 144 5.84 -17.26 15.60
CA ALA A 144 6.33 -18.62 15.80
C ALA A 144 5.21 -19.63 16.12
N ALA A 145 4.12 -19.19 16.74
CA ALA A 145 3.00 -20.09 17.07
C ALA A 145 2.24 -20.64 15.83
N VAL A 146 2.43 -20.06 14.66
CA VAL A 146 1.87 -20.56 13.38
C VAL A 146 2.95 -21.12 12.45
N SER A 147 4.21 -21.16 12.89
CA SER A 147 5.32 -21.73 12.12
C SER A 147 5.49 -23.22 12.39
N SER A 148 5.97 -23.93 11.40
CA SER A 148 6.44 -25.31 11.52
C SER A 148 7.81 -25.44 10.87
N LYS A 149 8.55 -26.50 11.24
CA LYS A 149 9.88 -26.74 10.68
C LYS A 149 9.81 -26.95 9.16
N SER A 150 10.70 -26.28 8.44
CA SER A 150 10.82 -26.35 6.98
C SER A 150 9.57 -25.89 6.22
N GLN A 151 8.68 -25.13 6.86
CA GLN A 151 7.50 -24.56 6.20
C GLN A 151 7.93 -23.53 5.15
N PRO A 152 7.37 -23.55 3.93
CA PRO A 152 7.61 -22.50 2.94
C PRO A 152 7.25 -21.10 3.48
N VAL A 153 8.09 -20.10 3.20
CA VAL A 153 7.93 -18.74 3.77
C VAL A 153 6.57 -18.11 3.43
N TYR A 154 6.03 -18.38 2.26
CA TYR A 154 4.71 -17.86 1.89
C TYR A 154 3.56 -18.56 2.61
N GLU A 155 3.70 -19.85 2.92
CA GLU A 155 2.72 -20.58 3.74
C GLU A 155 2.76 -20.12 5.20
N LEU A 156 3.94 -19.76 5.72
CA LEU A 156 4.06 -19.12 7.03
C LEU A 156 3.39 -17.74 7.04
N ALA A 157 3.67 -16.92 6.02
CA ALA A 157 3.07 -15.60 5.88
C ALA A 157 1.54 -15.68 5.75
N LYS A 158 1.03 -16.64 4.99
CA LYS A 158 -0.39 -16.95 4.85
C LYS A 158 -1.02 -17.33 6.19
N ALA A 159 -0.40 -18.22 6.95
CA ALA A 159 -0.90 -18.64 8.28
C ALA A 159 -0.93 -17.47 9.27
N LEU A 160 0.10 -16.59 9.26
CA LEU A 160 0.16 -15.41 10.11
C LEU A 160 -0.91 -14.37 9.69
N CYS A 161 -1.09 -14.15 8.40
CA CYS A 161 -2.11 -13.27 7.83
C CYS A 161 -3.52 -13.71 8.27
N GLN A 162 -3.86 -15.00 8.11
CA GLN A 162 -5.13 -15.58 8.54
C GLN A 162 -5.35 -15.44 10.05
N ARG A 163 -4.29 -15.67 10.85
CA ARG A 163 -4.33 -15.53 12.29
C ARG A 163 -4.68 -14.10 12.70
N ILE A 164 -4.00 -13.10 12.10
CA ILE A 164 -4.27 -11.69 12.38
C ILE A 164 -5.72 -11.36 12.02
N HIS A 165 -6.17 -11.73 10.83
CA HIS A 165 -7.55 -11.51 10.40
C HIS A 165 -8.58 -12.09 11.38
N THR A 166 -8.30 -13.26 11.95
CA THR A 166 -9.23 -13.97 12.85
C THR A 166 -9.20 -13.40 14.27
N GLU A 167 -8.03 -13.03 14.78
CA GLU A 167 -7.84 -12.64 16.19
C GLU A 167 -7.98 -11.13 16.42
N PHE A 168 -7.93 -10.30 15.37
CA PHE A 168 -8.02 -8.84 15.48
C PHE A 168 -9.33 -8.33 14.94
N LYS A 169 -9.92 -7.36 15.65
CA LYS A 169 -11.17 -6.70 15.23
C LYS A 169 -10.85 -5.38 14.55
N TYR A 170 -11.38 -5.18 13.34
CA TYR A 170 -11.30 -3.89 12.66
C TYR A 170 -12.12 -2.82 13.41
N SER A 171 -11.49 -1.73 13.82
CA SER A 171 -12.09 -0.66 14.64
C SER A 171 -11.35 0.67 14.39
N PRO A 172 -11.90 1.57 13.56
CA PRO A 172 -11.25 2.85 13.23
C PRO A 172 -11.05 3.79 14.43
N GLU A 173 -11.85 3.59 15.50
CA GLU A 173 -11.79 4.44 16.69
C GLU A 173 -10.82 3.92 17.76
N ALA A 174 -10.23 2.72 17.58
CA ALA A 174 -9.39 2.08 18.60
C ALA A 174 -7.95 2.56 18.58
N THR A 175 -7.47 3.02 17.44
CA THR A 175 -6.08 3.42 17.19
C THR A 175 -6.02 4.64 16.28
N ASP A 176 -4.88 5.32 16.27
CA ASP A 176 -4.52 6.36 15.33
C ASP A 176 -3.15 6.07 14.68
N ALA A 177 -2.73 6.93 13.74
CA ALA A 177 -1.48 6.73 12.99
C ALA A 177 -0.22 6.72 13.87
N SER A 178 -0.28 7.22 15.10
CA SER A 178 0.80 7.28 16.08
C SER A 178 0.77 6.16 17.11
N THR A 179 -0.29 5.35 17.14
CA THR A 179 -0.45 4.25 18.11
C THR A 179 0.70 3.25 17.98
N PRO A 180 1.44 2.98 19.07
CA PRO A 180 2.54 2.01 19.02
C PRO A 180 2.03 0.61 18.64
N PRO A 181 2.73 -0.12 17.76
CA PRO A 181 2.30 -1.45 17.30
C PRO A 181 2.06 -2.46 18.43
N LEU A 182 2.82 -2.37 19.51
CA LEU A 182 2.63 -3.24 20.67
C LEU A 182 1.29 -2.96 21.38
N ALA A 183 0.88 -1.70 21.48
CA ALA A 183 -0.41 -1.32 22.05
C ALA A 183 -1.58 -1.83 21.20
N ALA A 184 -1.54 -1.63 19.87
CA ALA A 184 -2.54 -2.18 18.95
C ALA A 184 -2.58 -3.72 19.02
N PHE A 185 -1.41 -4.37 19.15
CA PHE A 185 -1.30 -5.81 19.32
C PHE A 185 -1.97 -6.32 20.60
N GLU A 186 -1.77 -5.65 21.71
CA GLU A 186 -2.38 -6.00 23.02
C GLU A 186 -3.90 -5.77 23.02
N LEU A 187 -4.36 -4.68 22.39
CA LEU A 187 -5.78 -4.35 22.24
C LEU A 187 -6.53 -5.34 21.36
N ARG A 188 -5.86 -6.04 20.44
CA ARG A 188 -6.48 -6.89 19.39
C ARG A 188 -7.52 -6.14 18.55
N LYS A 189 -7.30 -4.84 18.37
CA LYS A 189 -8.15 -3.93 17.61
C LYS A 189 -7.30 -2.91 16.87
N GLY A 190 -7.79 -2.43 15.75
CA GLY A 190 -7.12 -1.39 14.96
C GLY A 190 -7.62 -1.35 13.52
N VAL A 191 -6.84 -0.74 12.66
CA VAL A 191 -7.12 -0.59 11.24
C VAL A 191 -6.09 -1.35 10.38
N CYS A 192 -6.21 -1.26 9.05
CA CYS A 192 -5.32 -1.95 8.11
C CYS A 192 -3.83 -1.64 8.35
N GLN A 193 -3.50 -0.40 8.74
CA GLN A 193 -2.14 0.01 9.11
C GLN A 193 -1.61 -0.83 10.29
N ASP A 194 -2.40 -0.99 11.36
CA ASP A 194 -2.00 -1.75 12.54
C ASP A 194 -1.77 -3.23 12.21
N PHE A 195 -2.69 -3.82 11.45
CA PHE A 195 -2.61 -5.24 11.07
C PHE A 195 -1.40 -5.50 10.18
N ALA A 196 -1.10 -4.60 9.24
CA ALA A 196 0.10 -4.68 8.42
C ALA A 196 1.38 -4.56 9.28
N GLN A 197 1.47 -3.60 10.18
CA GLN A 197 2.62 -3.38 11.04
C GLN A 197 2.86 -4.56 12.00
N ILE A 198 1.80 -5.14 12.58
CA ILE A 198 1.88 -6.32 13.44
C ILE A 198 2.39 -7.54 12.65
N MET A 199 1.91 -7.74 11.42
CA MET A 199 2.37 -8.81 10.55
C MET A 199 3.84 -8.65 10.19
N ILE A 200 4.27 -7.44 9.82
CA ILE A 200 5.67 -7.11 9.51
C ILE A 200 6.56 -7.34 10.74
N ALA A 201 6.16 -6.84 11.91
CA ALA A 201 6.90 -7.02 13.16
C ALA A 201 7.04 -8.50 13.51
N GLY A 202 5.99 -9.31 13.30
CA GLY A 202 6.02 -10.75 13.50
C GLY A 202 7.03 -11.45 12.60
N LEU A 203 6.98 -11.17 11.29
CA LEU A 203 7.89 -11.76 10.30
C LEU A 203 9.34 -11.35 10.53
N ARG A 204 9.60 -10.05 10.78
CA ARG A 204 10.95 -9.54 11.10
C ARG A 204 11.51 -10.11 12.40
N SER A 205 10.65 -10.35 13.39
CA SER A 205 11.07 -11.00 14.65
C SER A 205 11.46 -12.47 14.47
N LEU A 206 11.14 -13.08 13.31
CA LEU A 206 11.65 -14.38 12.86
C LEU A 206 12.83 -14.25 11.89
N GLY A 207 13.35 -13.04 11.63
CA GLY A 207 14.45 -12.80 10.72
C GLY A 207 14.06 -12.70 9.23
N LEU A 208 12.77 -12.57 8.93
CA LEU A 208 12.25 -12.52 7.56
C LEU A 208 12.09 -11.08 7.05
N ALA A 209 12.35 -10.88 5.76
CA ALA A 209 12.13 -9.59 5.12
C ALA A 209 10.64 -9.39 4.78
N ALA A 210 10.06 -8.33 5.34
CA ALA A 210 8.69 -7.90 5.07
C ALA A 210 8.62 -6.38 5.03
N ARG A 211 7.86 -5.82 4.07
CA ARG A 211 7.71 -4.37 3.88
C ARG A 211 6.24 -3.96 3.91
N TYR A 212 6.03 -2.75 4.37
CA TYR A 212 4.74 -2.09 4.36
C TYR A 212 4.40 -1.61 2.95
N VAL A 213 3.19 -1.84 2.50
CA VAL A 213 2.68 -1.33 1.22
C VAL A 213 1.52 -0.38 1.50
N SER A 214 1.65 0.86 1.03
CA SER A 214 0.60 1.88 1.02
C SER A 214 -0.11 1.85 -0.32
N GLY A 215 -1.43 1.94 -0.33
CA GLY A 215 -2.20 1.92 -1.56
C GLY A 215 -3.67 2.22 -1.38
N TYR A 216 -4.46 1.79 -2.36
CA TYR A 216 -5.91 1.89 -2.37
C TYR A 216 -6.54 0.54 -2.67
N LEU A 217 -7.76 0.35 -2.19
CA LEU A 217 -8.53 -0.85 -2.44
C LEU A 217 -9.85 -0.48 -3.14
N LEU A 218 -10.12 -1.14 -4.26
CA LEU A 218 -11.44 -1.11 -4.88
C LEU A 218 -12.42 -1.88 -3.97
N THR A 219 -13.33 -1.17 -3.32
CA THR A 219 -14.35 -1.78 -2.48
C THR A 219 -15.67 -1.97 -3.26
N GLU A 220 -16.39 -3.04 -2.97
CA GLU A 220 -17.74 -3.24 -3.49
C GLU A 220 -18.75 -2.60 -2.55
N PRO A 221 -19.73 -1.83 -3.06
CA PRO A 221 -20.79 -1.29 -2.22
C PRO A 221 -21.64 -2.44 -1.66
N PRO A 222 -22.24 -2.29 -0.48
CA PRO A 222 -23.19 -3.26 0.04
C PRO A 222 -24.31 -3.55 -0.98
N PRO A 223 -24.81 -4.79 -1.07
CA PRO A 223 -25.87 -5.14 -2.01
C PRO A 223 -27.06 -4.19 -1.92
N GLY A 224 -27.49 -3.66 -3.08
CA GLY A 224 -28.63 -2.75 -3.19
C GLY A 224 -28.37 -1.29 -2.79
N ARG A 225 -27.13 -0.91 -2.51
CA ARG A 225 -26.76 0.49 -2.27
C ARG A 225 -25.90 1.04 -3.40
N PRO A 226 -26.12 2.28 -3.82
CA PRO A 226 -25.23 2.94 -4.79
C PRO A 226 -23.84 3.13 -4.15
N ARG A 227 -22.80 3.11 -5.00
CA ARG A 227 -21.45 3.43 -4.59
C ARG A 227 -21.37 4.90 -4.16
N LEU A 228 -20.87 5.15 -2.95
CA LEU A 228 -20.65 6.51 -2.46
C LEU A 228 -19.28 6.99 -2.96
N ILE A 229 -19.23 8.23 -3.44
CA ILE A 229 -17.97 8.91 -3.79
C ILE A 229 -17.22 9.22 -2.48
N GLY A 230 -15.92 8.95 -2.43
CA GLY A 230 -15.09 9.20 -1.25
C GLY A 230 -15.21 8.15 -0.15
N ALA A 231 -15.94 7.06 -0.37
CA ALA A 231 -16.16 6.00 0.64
C ALA A 231 -15.07 4.93 0.65
N ASP A 232 -14.23 4.86 -0.38
CA ASP A 232 -13.05 3.99 -0.37
C ASP A 232 -12.00 4.60 0.57
N ALA A 233 -11.20 3.77 1.20
CA ALA A 233 -10.16 4.24 2.09
C ALA A 233 -8.78 4.04 1.46
N SER A 234 -7.80 4.84 1.87
CA SER A 234 -6.41 4.43 1.77
C SER A 234 -6.26 3.08 2.48
N HIS A 235 -5.49 2.20 1.90
CA HIS A 235 -5.33 0.84 2.40
C HIS A 235 -3.87 0.47 2.57
N ALA A 236 -3.63 -0.49 3.45
CA ALA A 236 -2.29 -0.97 3.76
C ALA A 236 -2.26 -2.50 3.81
N TRP A 237 -1.15 -3.06 3.34
CA TRP A 237 -0.89 -4.49 3.38
C TRP A 237 0.60 -4.80 3.47
N VAL A 238 0.98 -6.07 3.39
CA VAL A 238 2.33 -6.54 3.64
C VAL A 238 2.88 -7.25 2.42
N SER A 239 4.09 -6.91 2.01
CA SER A 239 4.83 -7.64 0.99
C SER A 239 5.93 -8.46 1.66
N VAL A 240 5.96 -9.77 1.43
CA VAL A 240 6.89 -10.73 2.04
C VAL A 240 7.86 -11.25 0.99
N TYR A 241 9.13 -11.35 1.34
CA TYR A 241 10.20 -11.70 0.39
C TYR A 241 10.64 -13.16 0.49
N CYS A 242 10.88 -13.73 -0.67
CA CYS A 242 11.61 -14.99 -0.83
C CYS A 242 12.71 -14.82 -1.91
N PRO A 243 13.99 -15.13 -1.66
CA PRO A 243 15.07 -14.94 -2.63
C PRO A 243 14.83 -15.61 -3.99
N LYS A 244 14.13 -16.76 -4.01
CA LYS A 244 13.83 -17.51 -5.24
C LYS A 244 12.65 -16.93 -6.02
N SER A 245 11.63 -16.43 -5.33
CA SER A 245 10.32 -16.11 -5.91
C SER A 245 9.98 -14.62 -5.84
N GLY A 246 10.80 -13.81 -5.17
CA GLY A 246 10.63 -12.36 -5.05
C GLY A 246 9.64 -11.94 -3.95
N TRP A 247 8.85 -10.93 -4.22
CA TRP A 247 7.91 -10.33 -3.28
C TRP A 247 6.49 -10.81 -3.56
N LEU A 248 5.77 -11.26 -2.52
CA LEU A 248 4.35 -11.61 -2.55
C LEU A 248 3.58 -10.81 -1.51
N ASP A 249 2.43 -10.28 -1.90
CA ASP A 249 1.64 -9.33 -1.12
C ASP A 249 0.47 -10.02 -0.42
N PHE A 250 0.36 -9.82 0.90
CA PHE A 250 -0.65 -10.37 1.80
C PHE A 250 -1.44 -9.26 2.45
N ASP A 251 -2.76 -9.32 2.39
CA ASP A 251 -3.67 -8.37 3.05
C ASP A 251 -4.29 -9.00 4.31
N PRO A 252 -3.76 -8.70 5.51
CA PRO A 252 -4.27 -9.27 6.76
C PRO A 252 -5.64 -8.71 7.15
N THR A 253 -6.05 -7.59 6.59
CA THR A 253 -7.37 -7.01 6.86
C THR A 253 -8.47 -7.80 6.14
N ASN A 254 -8.22 -8.21 4.89
CA ASN A 254 -9.21 -8.89 4.06
C ASN A 254 -8.98 -10.41 3.92
N ASN A 255 -7.91 -10.94 4.53
CA ASN A 255 -7.51 -12.35 4.45
C ASN A 255 -7.38 -12.85 3.00
N CYS A 256 -6.61 -12.11 2.19
CA CYS A 256 -6.37 -12.44 0.79
C CYS A 256 -4.95 -12.07 0.35
N LEU A 257 -4.52 -12.56 -0.81
CA LEU A 257 -3.40 -11.96 -1.52
C LEU A 257 -3.86 -10.66 -2.19
N ALA A 258 -2.98 -9.65 -2.20
CA ALA A 258 -3.29 -8.40 -2.89
C ALA A 258 -3.28 -8.64 -4.41
N GLY A 259 -4.43 -8.48 -5.03
CA GLY A 259 -4.67 -8.74 -6.45
C GLY A 259 -5.10 -7.48 -7.21
N GLU A 260 -5.88 -7.68 -8.27
CA GLU A 260 -6.26 -6.60 -9.20
C GLU A 260 -7.14 -5.50 -8.60
N SER A 261 -7.75 -5.72 -7.42
CA SER A 261 -8.48 -4.69 -6.68
C SER A 261 -7.57 -3.77 -5.85
N HIS A 262 -6.29 -4.11 -5.72
CA HIS A 262 -5.31 -3.36 -4.93
C HIS A 262 -4.46 -2.47 -5.84
N VAL A 263 -4.44 -1.17 -5.58
CA VAL A 263 -3.61 -0.19 -6.28
C VAL A 263 -2.45 0.21 -5.40
N LYS A 264 -1.22 -0.15 -5.76
CA LYS A 264 0.00 0.19 -5.02
C LYS A 264 0.42 1.63 -5.27
N LEU A 265 0.66 2.38 -4.19
CA LEU A 265 1.27 3.71 -4.24
C LEU A 265 2.77 3.64 -3.96
N ALA A 266 3.12 3.09 -2.81
CA ALA A 266 4.48 3.06 -2.32
C ALA A 266 4.69 1.88 -1.37
N TYR A 267 5.96 1.52 -1.15
CA TYR A 267 6.34 0.59 -0.10
C TYR A 267 7.53 1.15 0.71
N GLY A 268 7.60 0.75 1.98
CA GLY A 268 8.65 1.17 2.89
C GLY A 268 8.85 0.18 4.02
N ARG A 269 9.69 0.53 4.98
CA ARG A 269 9.92 -0.30 6.17
C ARG A 269 8.68 -0.35 7.06
N ASP A 270 7.98 0.77 7.17
CA ASP A 270 6.71 0.92 7.86
C ASP A 270 5.94 2.14 7.28
N TYR A 271 4.79 2.50 7.88
CA TYR A 271 4.00 3.65 7.47
C TYR A 271 4.77 4.97 7.48
N GLY A 272 5.74 5.14 8.40
CA GLY A 272 6.53 6.38 8.52
C GLY A 272 7.35 6.71 7.28
N ASP A 273 7.72 5.72 6.46
CA ASP A 273 8.43 5.94 5.19
C ASP A 273 7.50 6.42 4.06
N VAL A 274 6.22 6.03 4.08
CA VAL A 274 5.32 6.15 2.92
C VAL A 274 3.90 6.69 3.25
N PRO A 275 3.74 7.67 4.17
CA PRO A 275 2.45 8.30 4.33
C PRO A 275 2.05 9.00 3.02
N PRO A 276 0.78 8.92 2.59
CA PRO A 276 0.34 9.58 1.35
C PRO A 276 0.67 11.08 1.32
N LEU A 277 0.49 11.74 2.45
CA LEU A 277 0.86 13.15 2.62
C LEU A 277 1.42 13.38 4.02
N ARG A 278 2.56 14.05 4.12
CA ARG A 278 3.12 14.54 5.39
C ARG A 278 3.75 15.89 5.20
N GLY A 279 3.82 16.69 6.27
CA GLY A 279 4.43 18.01 6.17
C GLY A 279 4.84 18.59 7.50
N VAL A 280 5.51 19.73 7.42
CA VAL A 280 5.83 20.59 8.54
C VAL A 280 5.21 21.96 8.23
N ILE A 281 4.50 22.52 9.21
CA ILE A 281 3.83 23.81 9.07
C ILE A 281 4.30 24.78 10.15
N ARG A 282 4.28 26.05 9.80
CA ARG A 282 4.48 27.16 10.75
C ARG A 282 3.16 27.90 10.93
N GLY A 283 2.62 27.96 12.16
CA GLY A 283 1.29 28.51 12.44
C GLY A 283 0.22 27.41 12.44
N GLY A 284 -1.00 27.75 12.01
CA GLY A 284 -2.15 26.83 11.86
C GLY A 284 -2.91 26.48 13.15
N GLY A 285 -2.24 26.25 14.26
CA GLY A 285 -2.89 25.82 15.52
C GLY A 285 -3.51 24.42 15.41
N LYS A 286 -4.70 24.23 16.02
CA LYS A 286 -5.46 22.98 15.84
C LYS A 286 -5.94 22.87 14.40
N HIS A 287 -6.01 21.64 13.91
CA HIS A 287 -6.46 21.38 12.54
C HIS A 287 -7.43 20.20 12.49
N THR A 288 -8.23 20.18 11.45
CA THR A 288 -9.03 19.03 11.00
C THR A 288 -8.35 18.39 9.80
N LEU A 289 -8.52 17.09 9.66
CA LEU A 289 -8.06 16.32 8.51
C LEU A 289 -9.23 15.49 7.98
N ASP A 290 -9.58 15.73 6.71
CA ASP A 290 -10.54 14.92 5.97
C ASP A 290 -9.83 14.24 4.80
N VAL A 291 -10.01 12.94 4.66
CA VAL A 291 -9.45 12.14 3.57
C VAL A 291 -10.59 11.42 2.87
N ALA A 292 -10.69 11.63 1.56
CA ALA A 292 -11.67 10.96 0.71
C ALA A 292 -10.94 10.24 -0.44
N VAL A 293 -11.24 8.96 -0.61
CA VAL A 293 -10.71 8.15 -1.71
C VAL A 293 -11.86 7.56 -2.51
N THR A 294 -11.74 7.59 -3.83
CA THR A 294 -12.65 6.90 -4.76
C THR A 294 -11.82 6.08 -5.71
N VAL A 295 -12.06 4.77 -5.74
CA VAL A 295 -11.48 3.84 -6.73
C VAL A 295 -12.62 3.29 -7.57
N ALA A 296 -12.61 3.49 -8.88
CA ALA A 296 -13.71 3.07 -9.75
C ALA A 296 -13.20 2.32 -10.98
N LEU A 297 -14.00 1.37 -11.46
CA LEU A 297 -13.77 0.73 -12.75
C LEU A 297 -13.93 1.76 -13.87
N MET A 298 -12.94 1.84 -14.74
CA MET A 298 -13.06 2.65 -15.96
C MET A 298 -13.80 1.86 -17.03
N PRO A 299 -14.74 2.48 -17.74
CA PRO A 299 -15.42 1.82 -18.87
C PRO A 299 -14.37 1.36 -19.90
N SER A 300 -14.50 0.13 -20.40
CA SER A 300 -13.77 -0.30 -21.58
C SER A 300 -14.21 0.60 -22.74
N LEU A 301 -13.27 1.24 -23.45
CA LEU A 301 -13.61 1.89 -24.72
C LEU A 301 -14.23 0.81 -25.62
N PRO A 302 -15.38 1.05 -26.25
CA PRO A 302 -15.89 0.13 -27.26
C PRO A 302 -14.80 -0.08 -28.31
N LEU A 303 -14.49 -1.35 -28.59
CA LEU A 303 -13.63 -1.67 -29.72
C LEU A 303 -14.24 -1.04 -30.96
N LEU A 304 -13.55 -0.09 -31.56
CA LEU A 304 -13.95 0.43 -32.87
C LEU A 304 -14.05 -0.79 -33.79
N PRO A 305 -15.17 -0.95 -34.51
CA PRO A 305 -15.28 -2.04 -35.48
C PRO A 305 -14.13 -1.93 -36.46
N PRO A 306 -13.54 -3.06 -36.91
CA PRO A 306 -12.45 -3.04 -37.87
C PRO A 306 -12.92 -2.22 -39.09
N LEU A 307 -12.10 -1.24 -39.50
CA LEU A 307 -12.33 -0.47 -40.71
C LEU A 307 -12.61 -1.46 -41.85
N SER A 308 -13.84 -1.48 -42.36
CA SER A 308 -14.22 -2.35 -43.46
C SER A 308 -13.37 -1.98 -44.67
N SER A 309 -12.57 -2.92 -45.15
CA SER A 309 -11.74 -2.83 -46.37
C SER A 309 -12.59 -2.86 -47.67
N LYS A 310 -13.69 -2.11 -47.70
CA LYS A 310 -14.50 -1.91 -48.90
C LYS A 310 -14.40 -0.50 -49.36
N MET A 311 -13.28 -0.14 -49.99
CA MET A 311 -13.20 0.96 -50.96
C MET A 311 -11.82 0.95 -51.64
N MET A 312 -11.57 -0.05 -52.47
CA MET A 312 -10.54 0.04 -53.51
C MET A 312 -10.87 -0.96 -54.63
N THR A 313 -11.91 -0.69 -55.39
CA THR A 313 -12.09 -1.23 -56.72
C THR A 313 -13.14 -0.39 -57.42
N GLN A 314 -12.72 0.72 -58.05
CA GLN A 314 -13.34 1.32 -59.25
C GLN A 314 -12.55 2.55 -59.64
N SER A 315 -11.57 2.38 -60.54
CA SER A 315 -11.27 3.32 -61.60
C SER A 315 -10.18 2.70 -62.48
N GLN A 316 -10.59 1.84 -63.39
CA GLN A 316 -9.93 1.60 -64.69
C GLN A 316 -11.00 1.22 -65.69
N SER A 317 -11.41 2.19 -66.48
CA SER A 317 -11.85 2.07 -67.88
C SER A 317 -11.94 3.47 -68.46
#